data_a6ae826cc1576f55e9a053ea67c527af
#
_entry.id   a6ae826cc1576f55e9a053ea67c527af
#
_cell.length_a   1.000
_cell.length_b   1.000
_cell.length_c   1.000
_cell.angle_alpha   90.00
_cell.angle_beta   90.00
_cell.angle_gamma   90.00
#
_symmetry.space_group_name_H-M   'P 1'
#
loop_
_entity.id
_entity.type
_entity.pdbx_description
1 polymer ?
#
loop_
_entity_poly.entity_id
_entity_poly.type
_entity_poly.pdbx_seq_one_letter_code
_entity_poly.pdbx_strand_id
1 'polypeptide(L)'
;EPLEDIKTLLTWQVIDGSAAYLSSEIYAQNFAFYGKVLSGKEEPSPLWKRAVAMVNGTLGEAVGQMYVKKYFPEENKERMLTLVKNLQKAFGERIEALTWMSDETKVKALEKLNSITIKIGYPDTWRDYTALNIDASLPYYENLLRASKFEQEYSLSFLGKPVDKTKWYMNPQTVNAYYNPSSNEI
;
A
#
# COMPACT_ATOMS: atom_id res chain seq x y z
N GLU A 1 13.21 -16.72 -29.00
CA GLU A 1 12.24 -15.82 -29.62
C GLU A 1 12.98 -14.72 -30.41
N PRO A 2 12.50 -14.36 -31.61
CA PRO A 2 13.09 -13.27 -32.39
C PRO A 2 13.03 -11.95 -31.64
N LEU A 3 14.06 -11.11 -31.78
CA LEU A 3 14.14 -9.81 -31.09
C LEU A 3 12.95 -8.90 -31.43
N GLU A 4 12.43 -8.98 -32.66
CA GLU A 4 11.29 -8.16 -33.09
C GLU A 4 9.99 -8.57 -32.39
N ASP A 5 9.80 -9.85 -32.10
CA ASP A 5 8.63 -10.32 -31.32
C ASP A 5 8.70 -9.85 -29.87
N ILE A 6 9.90 -9.87 -29.27
CA ILE A 6 10.12 -9.31 -27.94
C ILE A 6 9.83 -7.81 -27.88
N LYS A 7 10.30 -7.04 -28.89
CA LYS A 7 10.00 -5.60 -28.99
C LYS A 7 8.51 -5.36 -29.14
N THR A 8 7.83 -6.14 -29.99
CA THR A 8 6.39 -6.03 -30.20
C THR A 8 5.62 -6.30 -28.90
N LEU A 9 5.98 -7.35 -28.19
CA LEU A 9 5.39 -7.68 -26.88
C LEU A 9 5.58 -6.57 -25.85
N LEU A 10 6.80 -6.05 -25.73
CA LEU A 10 7.11 -4.97 -24.78
C LEU A 10 6.36 -3.67 -25.17
N THR A 11 6.28 -3.35 -26.46
CA THR A 11 5.52 -2.20 -26.96
C THR A 11 4.03 -2.35 -26.60
N TRP A 12 3.46 -3.52 -26.84
CA TRP A 12 2.09 -3.82 -26.44
C TRP A 12 1.87 -3.66 -24.93
N GLN A 13 2.75 -4.23 -24.10
CA GLN A 13 2.63 -4.12 -22.63
C GLN A 13 2.67 -2.66 -22.16
N VAL A 14 3.53 -1.83 -22.75
CA VAL A 14 3.60 -0.40 -22.41
C VAL A 14 2.31 0.32 -22.79
N ILE A 15 1.78 0.10 -24.01
CA ILE A 15 0.55 0.73 -24.47
C ILE A 15 -0.64 0.28 -23.63
N ASP A 16 -0.81 -1.01 -23.41
CA ASP A 16 -1.92 -1.59 -22.65
C ASP A 16 -1.89 -1.12 -21.19
N GLY A 17 -0.73 -1.20 -20.54
CA GLY A 17 -0.56 -0.74 -19.15
C GLY A 17 -0.73 0.77 -18.97
N SER A 18 -0.54 1.55 -20.04
CA SER A 18 -0.70 3.02 -20.02
C SER A 18 -2.09 3.48 -20.44
N ALA A 19 -2.90 2.61 -21.04
CA ALA A 19 -4.14 2.97 -21.73
C ALA A 19 -5.13 3.75 -20.84
N ALA A 20 -5.18 3.44 -19.53
CA ALA A 20 -6.05 4.12 -18.57
C ALA A 20 -5.67 5.60 -18.33
N TYR A 21 -4.49 6.03 -18.77
CA TYR A 21 -3.88 7.34 -18.51
C TYR A 21 -3.66 8.18 -19.76
N LEU A 22 -4.03 7.65 -20.93
CA LEU A 22 -3.90 8.28 -22.23
C LEU A 22 -5.18 9.03 -22.63
N SER A 23 -5.45 9.17 -23.95
CA SER A 23 -6.63 9.89 -24.42
C SER A 23 -7.95 9.23 -24.00
N SER A 24 -9.05 9.99 -24.07
CA SER A 24 -10.39 9.48 -23.74
C SER A 24 -10.80 8.30 -24.59
N GLU A 25 -10.40 8.28 -25.87
CA GLU A 25 -10.71 7.20 -26.80
C GLU A 25 -9.96 5.91 -26.42
N ILE A 26 -8.67 6.01 -26.10
CA ILE A 26 -7.87 4.87 -25.66
C ILE A 26 -8.39 4.34 -24.32
N TYR A 27 -8.71 5.23 -23.39
CA TYR A 27 -9.35 4.86 -22.13
C TYR A 27 -10.68 4.14 -22.34
N ALA A 28 -11.52 4.63 -23.24
CA ALA A 28 -12.81 4.01 -23.54
C ALA A 28 -12.66 2.59 -24.10
N GLN A 29 -11.70 2.35 -25.00
CA GLN A 29 -11.38 1.02 -25.50
C GLN A 29 -10.87 0.08 -24.40
N ASN A 30 -9.95 0.55 -23.55
CA ASN A 30 -9.46 -0.21 -22.41
C ASN A 30 -10.61 -0.58 -21.46
N PHE A 31 -11.48 0.38 -21.14
CA PHE A 31 -12.64 0.11 -20.29
C PHE A 31 -13.65 -0.85 -20.93
N ALA A 32 -13.87 -0.75 -22.27
CA ALA A 32 -14.78 -1.65 -22.98
C ALA A 32 -14.36 -3.12 -22.83
N PHE A 33 -13.07 -3.41 -22.77
CA PHE A 33 -12.57 -4.77 -22.59
C PHE A 33 -12.42 -5.11 -21.09
N TYR A 34 -11.54 -4.44 -20.37
CA TYR A 34 -11.21 -4.78 -18.97
C TYR A 34 -12.35 -4.46 -17.98
N GLY A 35 -13.07 -3.38 -18.23
CA GLY A 35 -14.20 -2.97 -17.40
C GLY A 35 -15.47 -3.76 -17.71
N LYS A 36 -15.96 -3.69 -18.96
CA LYS A 36 -17.24 -4.29 -19.33
C LYS A 36 -17.14 -5.79 -19.51
N VAL A 37 -16.26 -6.27 -20.39
CA VAL A 37 -16.19 -7.70 -20.72
C VAL A 37 -15.64 -8.53 -19.57
N LEU A 38 -14.50 -8.17 -19.00
CA LEU A 38 -13.84 -8.99 -17.98
C LEU A 38 -14.36 -8.75 -16.56
N SER A 39 -14.79 -7.52 -16.23
CA SER A 39 -15.20 -7.18 -14.86
C SER A 39 -16.72 -6.96 -14.70
N GLY A 40 -17.51 -7.03 -15.76
CA GLY A 40 -18.97 -6.86 -15.73
C GLY A 40 -19.46 -5.47 -15.32
N LYS A 41 -18.60 -4.44 -15.41
CA LYS A 41 -18.97 -3.07 -15.05
C LYS A 41 -19.75 -2.42 -16.19
N GLU A 42 -20.87 -1.79 -15.88
CA GLU A 42 -21.68 -1.09 -16.88
C GLU A 42 -21.06 0.24 -17.29
N GLU A 43 -20.53 1.01 -16.32
CA GLU A 43 -19.97 2.34 -16.51
C GLU A 43 -18.61 2.50 -15.78
N PRO A 44 -17.73 3.37 -16.30
CA PRO A 44 -16.47 3.68 -15.62
C PRO A 44 -16.73 4.52 -14.36
N SER A 45 -15.87 4.35 -13.36
CA SER A 45 -15.90 5.23 -12.19
C SER A 45 -15.74 6.70 -12.60
N PRO A 46 -16.47 7.64 -11.97
CA PRO A 46 -16.35 9.06 -12.23
C PRO A 46 -14.90 9.55 -12.17
N LEU A 47 -14.56 10.52 -13.01
CA LEU A 47 -13.18 11.04 -13.14
C LEU A 47 -12.57 11.44 -11.79
N TRP A 48 -13.34 12.13 -10.95
CA TRP A 48 -12.85 12.55 -9.64
C TRP A 48 -12.47 11.37 -8.73
N LYS A 49 -13.23 10.25 -8.76
CA LYS A 49 -12.88 9.05 -7.99
C LYS A 49 -11.59 8.43 -8.49
N ARG A 50 -11.42 8.38 -9.82
CA ARG A 50 -10.18 7.88 -10.44
C ARG A 50 -8.98 8.76 -10.09
N ALA A 51 -9.16 10.09 -10.12
CA ALA A 51 -8.12 11.04 -9.74
C ALA A 51 -7.72 10.88 -8.25
N VAL A 52 -8.69 10.79 -7.34
CA VAL A 52 -8.43 10.54 -5.91
C VAL A 52 -7.71 9.20 -5.70
N ALA A 53 -8.14 8.14 -6.37
CA ALA A 53 -7.49 6.83 -6.28
C ALA A 53 -6.03 6.89 -6.76
N MET A 54 -5.77 7.62 -7.85
CA MET A 54 -4.42 7.81 -8.38
C MET A 54 -3.53 8.59 -7.39
N VAL A 55 -4.03 9.69 -6.85
CA VAL A 55 -3.28 10.49 -5.84
C VAL A 55 -3.00 9.66 -4.60
N ASN A 56 -3.98 8.87 -4.12
CA ASN A 56 -3.78 7.95 -3.00
C ASN A 56 -2.76 6.84 -3.31
N GLY A 57 -2.74 6.32 -4.54
CA GLY A 57 -1.77 5.30 -4.95
C GLY A 57 -0.35 5.82 -5.12
N THR A 58 -0.20 7.10 -5.46
CA THR A 58 1.09 7.70 -5.81
C THR A 58 1.71 8.50 -4.66
N LEU A 59 0.87 9.27 -3.94
CA LEU A 59 1.26 10.20 -2.87
C LEU A 59 0.57 9.82 -1.55
N GLY A 60 0.35 8.53 -1.31
CA GLY A 60 -0.52 8.04 -0.26
C GLY A 60 -0.18 8.53 1.14
N GLU A 61 1.09 8.54 1.54
CA GLU A 61 1.48 9.04 2.85
C GLU A 61 1.41 10.58 2.94
N ALA A 62 1.67 11.30 1.85
CA ALA A 62 1.49 12.76 1.84
C ALA A 62 0.01 13.15 2.04
N VAL A 63 -0.91 12.45 1.37
CA VAL A 63 -2.36 12.58 1.61
C VAL A 63 -2.71 12.13 3.03
N GLY A 64 -2.07 11.06 3.51
CA GLY A 64 -2.22 10.53 4.87
C GLY A 64 -1.90 11.56 5.94
N GLN A 65 -0.85 12.35 5.79
CA GLN A 65 -0.53 13.45 6.72
C GLN A 65 -1.68 14.46 6.82
N MET A 66 -2.24 14.87 5.67
CA MET A 66 -3.37 15.81 5.64
C MET A 66 -4.62 15.20 6.28
N TYR A 67 -4.89 13.93 6.01
CA TYR A 67 -6.01 13.20 6.58
C TYR A 67 -5.89 13.07 8.10
N VAL A 68 -4.75 12.62 8.60
CA VAL A 68 -4.48 12.43 10.03
C VAL A 68 -4.62 13.74 10.79
N LYS A 69 -4.02 14.82 10.29
CA LYS A 69 -4.13 16.15 10.90
C LYS A 69 -5.58 16.60 11.11
N LYS A 70 -6.50 16.19 10.23
CA LYS A 70 -7.90 16.62 10.27
C LYS A 70 -8.82 15.61 10.97
N TYR A 71 -8.59 14.31 10.82
CA TYR A 71 -9.58 13.29 11.17
C TYR A 71 -9.11 12.24 12.16
N PHE A 72 -7.80 12.14 12.44
CA PHE A 72 -7.26 11.10 13.31
C PHE A 72 -6.24 11.67 14.31
N PRO A 73 -6.69 12.37 15.37
CA PRO A 73 -5.82 12.97 16.36
C PRO A 73 -5.04 11.89 17.14
N GLU A 74 -3.93 12.32 17.77
CA GLU A 74 -3.01 11.45 18.50
C GLU A 74 -3.72 10.64 19.63
N GLU A 75 -4.67 11.25 20.32
CA GLU A 75 -5.48 10.58 21.33
C GLU A 75 -6.16 9.30 20.80
N ASN A 76 -6.66 9.33 19.55
CA ASN A 76 -7.26 8.17 18.92
C ASN A 76 -6.23 7.07 18.63
N LYS A 77 -5.00 7.44 18.24
CA LYS A 77 -3.88 6.50 18.05
C LYS A 77 -3.54 5.82 19.37
N GLU A 78 -3.39 6.58 20.45
CA GLU A 78 -3.08 6.05 21.78
C GLU A 78 -4.18 5.12 22.30
N ARG A 79 -5.44 5.50 22.11
CA ARG A 79 -6.59 4.65 22.48
C ARG A 79 -6.59 3.31 21.74
N MET A 80 -6.33 3.35 20.43
CA MET A 80 -6.23 2.13 19.61
C MET A 80 -5.02 1.27 19.99
N LEU A 81 -3.87 1.89 20.25
CA LEU A 81 -2.69 1.16 20.76
C LEU A 81 -2.98 0.46 22.08
N THR A 82 -3.71 1.12 22.99
CA THR A 82 -4.14 0.52 24.27
C THR A 82 -5.05 -0.68 24.02
N LEU A 83 -6.01 -0.58 23.11
CA LEU A 83 -6.90 -1.68 22.72
C LEU A 83 -6.09 -2.87 22.20
N VAL A 84 -5.16 -2.65 21.27
CA VAL A 84 -4.35 -3.71 20.67
C VAL A 84 -3.44 -4.37 21.73
N LYS A 85 -2.84 -3.60 22.63
CA LYS A 85 -2.05 -4.14 23.75
C LYS A 85 -2.88 -5.00 24.70
N ASN A 86 -4.13 -4.61 24.97
CA ASN A 86 -5.05 -5.41 25.77
C ASN A 86 -5.43 -6.73 25.05
N LEU A 87 -5.64 -6.69 23.74
CA LEU A 87 -5.86 -7.90 22.93
C LEU A 87 -4.63 -8.82 22.96
N GLN A 88 -3.44 -8.25 22.80
CA GLN A 88 -2.18 -9.02 22.88
C GLN A 88 -2.02 -9.70 24.25
N LYS A 89 -2.32 -8.98 25.34
CA LYS A 89 -2.30 -9.54 26.71
C LYS A 89 -3.30 -10.68 26.85
N ALA A 90 -4.55 -10.47 26.48
CA ALA A 90 -5.59 -11.49 26.55
C ALA A 90 -5.26 -12.72 25.69
N PHE A 91 -4.59 -12.54 24.56
CA PHE A 91 -4.12 -13.64 23.72
C PHE A 91 -2.99 -14.42 24.39
N GLY A 92 -2.06 -13.75 25.07
CA GLY A 92 -1.04 -14.40 25.90
C GLY A 92 -1.63 -15.27 27.00
N GLU A 93 -2.57 -14.73 27.79
CA GLU A 93 -3.29 -15.47 28.82
C GLU A 93 -3.99 -16.72 28.25
N ARG A 94 -4.56 -16.62 27.06
CA ARG A 94 -5.16 -17.78 26.38
C ARG A 94 -4.15 -18.83 25.98
N ILE A 95 -2.97 -18.43 25.44
CA ILE A 95 -1.90 -19.37 25.08
C ILE A 95 -1.45 -20.14 26.32
N GLU A 96 -1.24 -19.45 27.46
CA GLU A 96 -0.85 -20.09 28.71
C GLU A 96 -1.87 -21.11 29.20
N ALA A 97 -3.15 -20.83 29.04
CA ALA A 97 -4.25 -21.69 29.48
C ALA A 97 -4.51 -22.91 28.57
N LEU A 98 -3.87 -23.00 27.37
CA LEU A 98 -4.10 -24.14 26.48
C LEU A 98 -3.59 -25.45 27.06
N THR A 99 -4.43 -26.48 27.07
CA THR A 99 -4.09 -27.82 27.62
C THR A 99 -3.49 -28.76 26.57
N TRP A 100 -3.69 -28.50 25.29
CA TRP A 100 -3.21 -29.33 24.19
C TRP A 100 -1.80 -28.94 23.68
N MET A 101 -1.32 -27.76 24.04
CA MET A 101 0.00 -27.26 23.64
C MET A 101 1.05 -27.58 24.69
N SER A 102 2.21 -28.08 24.25
CA SER A 102 3.33 -28.34 25.20
C SER A 102 3.88 -27.02 25.77
N ASP A 103 4.49 -27.10 26.95
CA ASP A 103 5.05 -25.91 27.60
C ASP A 103 6.17 -25.26 26.78
N GLU A 104 7.00 -26.03 26.08
CA GLU A 104 8.02 -25.56 25.17
C GLU A 104 7.39 -24.77 24.02
N THR A 105 6.31 -25.28 23.45
CA THR A 105 5.58 -24.60 22.33
C THR A 105 4.90 -23.32 22.81
N LYS A 106 4.34 -23.32 24.05
CA LYS A 106 3.78 -22.08 24.67
C LYS A 106 4.83 -21.00 24.80
N VAL A 107 6.04 -21.32 25.23
CA VAL A 107 7.14 -20.34 25.32
C VAL A 107 7.41 -19.74 23.93
N LYS A 108 7.52 -20.55 22.89
CA LYS A 108 7.73 -20.06 21.52
C LYS A 108 6.57 -19.23 20.97
N ALA A 109 5.35 -19.61 21.30
CA ALA A 109 4.15 -18.85 20.91
C ALA A 109 4.11 -17.47 21.59
N LEU A 110 4.46 -17.39 22.88
CA LEU A 110 4.56 -16.13 23.61
C LEU A 110 5.72 -15.25 23.12
N GLU A 111 6.90 -15.84 22.82
CA GLU A 111 8.01 -15.12 22.19
C GLU A 111 7.55 -14.46 20.87
N LYS A 112 6.85 -15.21 20.02
CA LYS A 112 6.31 -14.71 18.76
C LYS A 112 5.27 -13.59 18.99
N LEU A 113 4.33 -13.79 19.91
CA LEU A 113 3.31 -12.80 20.27
C LEU A 113 3.95 -11.48 20.74
N ASN A 114 4.94 -11.57 21.63
CA ASN A 114 5.62 -10.40 22.20
C ASN A 114 6.53 -9.68 21.19
N SER A 115 6.96 -10.36 20.14
CA SER A 115 7.78 -9.78 19.06
C SER A 115 6.97 -9.14 17.94
N ILE A 116 5.62 -9.10 18.02
CA ILE A 116 4.78 -8.44 17.03
C ILE A 116 5.06 -6.92 17.01
N THR A 117 5.39 -6.40 15.84
CA THR A 117 5.46 -4.96 15.61
C THR A 117 4.04 -4.43 15.40
N ILE A 118 3.60 -3.50 16.24
CA ILE A 118 2.26 -2.92 16.19
C ILE A 118 2.30 -1.61 15.42
N LYS A 119 1.53 -1.51 14.32
CA LYS A 119 1.41 -0.34 13.45
C LYS A 119 -0.04 0.13 13.41
N ILE A 120 -0.35 1.18 14.14
CA ILE A 120 -1.72 1.68 14.31
C ILE A 120 -1.82 3.14 13.87
N GLY A 121 -2.82 3.41 13.02
CA GLY A 121 -3.21 4.74 12.60
C GLY A 121 -2.28 5.34 11.54
N TYR A 122 -1.06 5.73 11.92
CA TYR A 122 -0.12 6.39 11.03
C TYR A 122 1.34 6.22 11.51
N PRO A 123 2.34 6.34 10.59
CA PRO A 123 3.76 6.21 10.93
C PRO A 123 4.24 7.38 11.81
N ASP A 124 5.25 7.13 12.63
CA ASP A 124 5.90 8.18 13.42
C ASP A 124 6.84 9.04 12.55
N THR A 125 7.38 8.44 11.47
CA THR A 125 8.19 9.13 10.46
C THR A 125 7.55 8.97 9.10
N TRP A 126 7.18 10.10 8.49
CA TRP A 126 6.55 10.12 7.18
C TRP A 126 7.56 9.99 6.05
N ARG A 127 7.12 9.39 4.96
CA ARG A 127 7.92 9.29 3.74
C ARG A 127 8.23 10.69 3.18
N ASP A 128 9.47 10.90 2.79
CA ASP A 128 9.90 12.12 2.13
C ASP A 128 9.58 12.07 0.62
N TYR A 129 8.83 13.04 0.14
CA TYR A 129 8.46 13.22 -1.27
C TYR A 129 9.18 14.42 -1.92
N THR A 130 10.14 15.06 -1.27
CA THR A 130 10.79 16.29 -1.78
C THR A 130 11.53 16.08 -3.10
N ALA A 131 12.01 14.86 -3.37
CA ALA A 131 12.66 14.50 -4.62
C ALA A 131 11.66 14.25 -5.77
N LEU A 132 10.36 14.12 -5.48
CA LEU A 132 9.33 13.90 -6.50
C LEU A 132 8.89 15.24 -7.11
N ASN A 133 9.20 15.43 -8.38
CA ASN A 133 8.79 16.61 -9.13
C ASN A 133 7.55 16.33 -9.97
N ILE A 134 6.42 16.91 -9.60
CA ILE A 134 5.16 16.90 -10.37
C ILE A 134 4.96 18.29 -10.99
N ASP A 135 4.74 18.34 -12.29
CA ASP A 135 4.62 19.55 -13.06
C ASP A 135 3.27 19.59 -13.79
N ALA A 136 2.41 20.52 -13.39
CA ALA A 136 1.06 20.66 -13.95
C ALA A 136 1.05 21.10 -15.44
N SER A 137 2.16 21.60 -15.98
CA SER A 137 2.30 21.97 -17.40
C SER A 137 2.56 20.78 -18.30
N LEU A 138 2.93 19.62 -17.72
CA LEU A 138 3.22 18.40 -18.47
C LEU A 138 1.97 17.53 -18.64
N PRO A 139 1.94 16.66 -19.67
CA PRO A 139 0.91 15.64 -19.81
C PRO A 139 0.78 14.79 -18.54
N TYR A 140 -0.44 14.36 -18.24
CA TYR A 140 -0.74 13.53 -17.08
C TYR A 140 0.15 12.27 -17.01
N TYR A 141 0.32 11.58 -18.14
CA TYR A 141 1.14 10.38 -18.23
C TYR A 141 2.63 10.63 -17.88
N GLU A 142 3.16 11.80 -18.26
CA GLU A 142 4.54 12.18 -17.93
C GLU A 142 4.75 12.29 -16.41
N ASN A 143 3.78 12.89 -15.70
CA ASN A 143 3.81 12.95 -14.25
C ASN A 143 3.70 11.57 -13.59
N LEU A 144 2.95 10.63 -14.18
CA LEU A 144 2.90 9.25 -13.71
C LEU A 144 4.22 8.52 -13.89
N LEU A 145 4.92 8.74 -15.00
CA LEU A 145 6.26 8.17 -15.22
C LEU A 145 7.25 8.68 -14.18
N ARG A 146 7.22 9.98 -13.84
CA ARG A 146 8.04 10.56 -12.78
C ARG A 146 7.75 9.94 -11.42
N ALA A 147 6.47 9.78 -11.10
CA ALA A 147 6.05 9.13 -9.86
C ALA A 147 6.45 7.65 -9.82
N SER A 148 6.31 6.93 -10.93
CA SER A 148 6.73 5.53 -11.04
C SER A 148 8.25 5.37 -10.87
N LYS A 149 9.03 6.26 -11.47
CA LYS A 149 10.48 6.30 -11.31
C LYS A 149 10.87 6.53 -9.84
N PHE A 150 10.25 7.53 -9.20
CA PHE A 150 10.47 7.82 -7.78
C PHE A 150 10.16 6.61 -6.89
N GLU A 151 9.04 5.90 -7.16
CA GLU A 151 8.67 4.69 -6.43
C GLU A 151 9.67 3.54 -6.65
N GLN A 152 10.13 3.37 -7.88
CA GLN A 152 11.14 2.36 -8.21
C GLN A 152 12.47 2.65 -7.50
N GLU A 153 12.95 3.89 -7.53
CA GLU A 153 14.17 4.31 -6.84
C GLU A 153 14.05 4.09 -5.33
N TYR A 154 12.91 4.44 -4.74
CA TYR A 154 12.61 4.16 -3.35
C TYR A 154 12.65 2.66 -3.05
N SER A 155 11.98 1.84 -3.85
CA SER A 155 11.98 0.39 -3.66
C SER A 155 13.38 -0.23 -3.79
N LEU A 156 14.17 0.21 -4.78
CA LEU A 156 15.54 -0.25 -4.98
C LEU A 156 16.47 0.20 -3.84
N SER A 157 16.16 1.29 -3.15
CA SER A 157 16.96 1.78 -2.03
C SER A 157 17.04 0.82 -0.85
N PHE A 158 16.16 -0.18 -0.77
CA PHE A 158 16.16 -1.21 0.27
C PHE A 158 17.01 -2.44 -0.08
N LEU A 159 17.47 -2.56 -1.32
CA LEU A 159 18.30 -3.71 -1.72
C LEU A 159 19.58 -3.77 -0.90
N GLY A 160 19.92 -4.95 -0.39
CA GLY A 160 21.10 -5.21 0.42
C GLY A 160 21.04 -4.62 1.83
N LYS A 161 19.90 -4.05 2.26
CA LYS A 161 19.70 -3.53 3.61
C LYS A 161 18.88 -4.50 4.46
N PRO A 162 19.04 -4.48 5.79
CA PRO A 162 18.14 -5.18 6.69
C PRO A 162 16.68 -4.73 6.50
N VAL A 163 15.74 -5.59 6.88
CA VAL A 163 14.30 -5.27 6.86
C VAL A 163 14.02 -4.04 7.72
N ASP A 164 13.46 -3.01 7.10
CA ASP A 164 13.04 -1.81 7.81
C ASP A 164 11.63 -2.03 8.41
N LYS A 165 11.58 -2.26 9.70
CA LYS A 165 10.32 -2.44 10.45
C LYS A 165 9.53 -1.16 10.63
N THR A 166 10.07 0.00 10.29
CA THR A 166 9.34 1.28 10.36
C THR A 166 8.53 1.56 9.10
N LYS A 167 8.85 0.86 7.99
CA LYS A 167 8.15 1.02 6.70
C LYS A 167 6.69 0.58 6.79
N TRP A 168 5.79 1.46 6.37
CA TRP A 168 4.36 1.17 6.28
C TRP A 168 3.97 0.70 4.88
N TYR A 169 3.01 -0.24 4.81
CA TYR A 169 2.51 -0.82 3.56
C TYR A 169 1.06 -0.42 3.26
N MET A 170 0.46 0.36 4.16
CA MET A 170 -0.90 0.85 4.03
C MET A 170 -0.96 2.32 4.43
N ASN A 171 -1.68 3.12 3.62
CA ASN A 171 -1.85 4.54 3.92
C ASN A 171 -2.84 4.74 5.08
N PRO A 172 -2.65 5.76 5.93
CA PRO A 172 -3.50 6.02 7.09
C PRO A 172 -4.99 6.20 6.80
N GLN A 173 -5.35 6.72 5.62
CA GLN A 173 -6.74 6.90 5.17
C GLN A 173 -7.40 5.62 4.68
N THR A 174 -6.69 4.50 4.64
CA THR A 174 -7.23 3.20 4.20
C THR A 174 -7.95 2.53 5.36
N VAL A 175 -9.24 2.24 5.18
CA VAL A 175 -10.02 1.46 6.16
C VAL A 175 -9.74 -0.02 5.95
N ASN A 176 -8.71 -0.53 6.61
CA ASN A 176 -8.29 -1.93 6.52
C ASN A 176 -7.39 -2.32 7.71
N ALA A 177 -7.05 -3.60 7.79
CA ALA A 177 -6.07 -4.16 8.70
C ALA A 177 -5.35 -5.34 8.03
N TYR A 178 -4.11 -5.62 8.44
CA TYR A 178 -3.35 -6.77 7.93
C TYR A 178 -2.46 -7.38 9.02
N TYR A 179 -2.04 -8.61 8.79
CA TYR A 179 -0.91 -9.23 9.45
C TYR A 179 0.11 -9.66 8.40
N ASN A 180 1.34 -9.20 8.55
CA ASN A 180 2.45 -9.62 7.69
C ASN A 180 3.30 -10.67 8.41
N PRO A 181 3.25 -11.95 8.01
CA PRO A 181 4.01 -13.02 8.67
C PRO A 181 5.53 -12.92 8.45
N SER A 182 5.98 -12.27 7.37
CA SER A 182 7.40 -12.13 7.05
C SER A 182 8.13 -11.14 7.97
N SER A 183 7.43 -10.11 8.44
CA SER A 183 7.97 -9.11 9.39
C SER A 183 7.39 -9.25 10.80
N ASN A 184 6.40 -10.13 11.01
CA ASN A 184 5.63 -10.30 12.25
C ASN A 184 5.05 -8.97 12.72
N GLU A 185 4.23 -8.34 11.87
CA GLU A 185 3.62 -7.03 12.14
C GLU A 185 2.12 -7.01 11.86
N ILE A 186 1.41 -6.15 12.59
CA ILE A 186 -0.03 -5.86 12.48
C ILE A 186 -0.28 -4.37 12.37
#